data_dc6776c0c5b0dfd2f0c12cce7f5bd633
#
_entry.id   dc6776c0c5b0dfd2f0c12cce7f5bd633
#
_cell.length_a   1.000
_cell.length_b   1.000
_cell.length_c   1.000
_cell.angle_alpha   90.00
_cell.angle_beta   90.00
_cell.angle_gamma   90.00
#
_symmetry.space_group_name_H-M   'P 1'
#
loop_
_entity.id
_entity.type
_entity.pdbx_description
1 polymer ?
#
loop_
_entity_poly.entity_id
_entity_poly.type
_entity_poly.pdbx_seq_one_letter_code
_entity_poly.pdbx_strand_id
1 'polypeptide(L)'
;KNSVKHCVLCGELCTFAINTEIYNMNSLIFPPYVHEGDRVIILSPSSKIDKSFLKGAKKRLKSWGLEVVIAKHAGSAHGTYAGSIQQRLKDLQEAMDDEKAKIILCSRGGYGAVHLAGKLDFTKFRQHPKWLIGFSDITALHNVFQHNGFASLHAPMARHLTVEPEDDFCTLALKDILFGNKLQEETAFGYTCPAHKLNHKGEGTGILRGGNIS
;
A
#
# COMPACT_ATOMS: atom_id res chain seq x y z
N LYS A 1 25.70 -0.29 9.61
CA LYS A 1 24.71 -1.41 9.67
C LYS A 1 23.65 -1.09 8.62
N ASN A 2 23.68 -1.83 7.50
CA ASN A 2 22.80 -1.61 6.36
C ASN A 2 21.38 -2.07 6.73
N SER A 3 20.42 -1.16 6.69
CA SER A 3 19.01 -1.50 6.81
C SER A 3 18.47 -1.72 5.40
N VAL A 4 18.17 -2.96 5.06
CA VAL A 4 17.47 -3.32 3.82
C VAL A 4 15.98 -3.17 4.09
N LYS A 5 15.31 -2.29 3.36
CA LYS A 5 13.85 -2.15 3.41
C LYS A 5 13.26 -2.66 2.11
N HIS A 6 12.33 -3.59 2.21
CA HIS A 6 11.78 -4.34 1.10
C HIS A 6 10.52 -3.69 0.55
N CYS A 7 10.40 -3.64 -0.77
CA CYS A 7 9.15 -3.35 -1.48
C CYS A 7 8.67 -4.65 -2.12
N VAL A 8 7.45 -5.06 -1.82
CA VAL A 8 6.85 -6.28 -2.35
C VAL A 8 5.98 -5.93 -3.55
N LEU A 9 6.36 -6.40 -4.73
CA LEU A 9 5.54 -6.40 -5.94
C LEU A 9 4.99 -7.81 -6.17
N CYS A 10 3.68 -7.91 -6.37
CA CYS A 10 3.03 -9.19 -6.69
C CYS A 10 3.58 -9.73 -8.03
N GLY A 11 4.27 -10.85 -7.99
CA GLY A 11 4.78 -11.59 -9.15
C GLY A 11 6.23 -11.31 -9.56
N GLU A 12 6.83 -10.18 -9.16
CA GLU A 12 8.25 -9.91 -9.40
C GLU A 12 8.80 -9.09 -8.21
N LEU A 13 9.77 -9.66 -7.55
CA LEU A 13 10.36 -9.07 -6.37
C LEU A 13 11.56 -8.19 -6.74
N CYS A 14 11.50 -6.93 -6.38
CA CYS A 14 12.64 -6.02 -6.44
C CYS A 14 13.20 -5.79 -5.04
N THR A 15 14.44 -6.17 -4.81
CA THR A 15 15.18 -5.77 -3.61
C THR A 15 15.85 -4.43 -3.85
N PHE A 16 15.55 -3.46 -3.01
CA PHE A 16 16.28 -2.21 -2.99
C PHE A 16 16.97 -2.06 -1.64
N ALA A 17 18.30 -2.06 -1.65
CA ALA A 17 19.07 -1.65 -0.49
C ALA A 17 19.01 -0.12 -0.38
N ILE A 18 18.40 0.39 0.68
CA ILE A 18 18.41 1.83 0.97
C ILE A 18 19.50 2.07 1.99
N ASN A 19 20.58 2.70 1.56
CA ASN A 19 21.62 3.18 2.47
C ASN A 19 21.13 4.51 3.08
N THR A 20 20.80 4.49 4.38
CA THR A 20 20.13 5.60 5.07
C THR A 20 21.11 6.70 5.55
N GLU A 21 22.42 6.59 5.29
CA GLU A 21 23.41 7.46 5.91
C GLU A 21 23.78 8.74 5.13
N ILE A 22 23.28 8.98 3.92
CA ILE A 22 23.86 10.04 3.06
C ILE A 22 22.94 11.25 2.81
N TYR A 23 21.65 11.22 3.15
CA TYR A 23 20.81 12.38 2.86
C TYR A 23 20.04 12.88 4.08
N ASN A 24 20.35 14.08 4.48
CA ASN A 24 19.54 14.95 5.33
C ASN A 24 18.28 15.39 4.54
N MET A 25 17.57 14.39 4.01
CA MET A 25 16.26 14.56 3.43
C MET A 25 15.26 14.37 4.56
N ASN A 26 14.29 15.26 4.66
CA ASN A 26 13.15 15.13 5.57
C ASN A 26 12.72 13.67 5.61
N SER A 27 13.09 12.98 6.69
CA SER A 27 12.91 11.55 6.81
C SER A 27 11.42 11.25 6.64
N LEU A 28 11.09 10.30 5.75
CA LEU A 28 9.73 9.83 5.62
C LEU A 28 9.22 9.38 6.99
N ILE A 29 8.04 9.83 7.34
CA ILE A 29 7.33 9.36 8.53
C ILE A 29 6.80 7.97 8.22
N PHE A 30 7.29 6.99 8.96
CA PHE A 30 6.79 5.63 8.92
C PHE A 30 5.66 5.49 9.93
N PRO A 31 4.46 5.05 9.50
CA PRO A 31 3.42 4.68 10.45
C PRO A 31 3.91 3.61 11.42
N PRO A 32 3.38 3.56 12.66
CA PRO A 32 3.77 2.55 13.63
C PRO A 32 3.41 1.13 13.15
N TYR A 33 4.07 0.13 13.72
CA TYR A 33 3.64 -1.25 13.56
C TYR A 33 2.24 -1.43 14.14
N VAL A 34 1.52 -2.40 13.60
CA VAL A 34 0.17 -2.72 14.05
C VAL A 34 0.19 -3.82 15.11
N HIS A 35 -0.84 -3.83 15.94
CA HIS A 35 -1.05 -4.81 16.99
C HIS A 35 -2.45 -5.43 16.83
N GLU A 36 -2.69 -6.52 17.54
CA GLU A 36 -4.00 -7.11 17.63
C GLU A 36 -5.02 -6.09 18.17
N GLY A 37 -6.19 -6.04 17.55
CA GLY A 37 -7.23 -5.04 17.83
C GLY A 37 -7.12 -3.75 17.03
N ASP A 38 -6.02 -3.48 16.36
CA ASP A 38 -5.88 -2.27 15.54
C ASP A 38 -6.84 -2.27 14.35
N ARG A 39 -7.29 -1.05 13.98
CA ARG A 39 -8.31 -0.86 12.94
C ARG A 39 -7.71 -0.78 11.55
N VAL A 40 -8.31 -1.56 10.63
CA VAL A 40 -8.11 -1.48 9.17
C VAL A 40 -9.37 -0.93 8.52
N ILE A 41 -9.22 0.04 7.63
CA ILE A 41 -10.30 0.52 6.76
C ILE A 41 -10.05 0.03 5.34
N ILE A 42 -10.99 -0.75 4.79
CA ILE A 42 -10.97 -1.19 3.39
C ILE A 42 -11.79 -0.20 2.56
N LEU A 43 -11.19 0.37 1.52
CA LEU A 43 -11.85 1.32 0.63
C LEU A 43 -11.47 1.10 -0.84
N SER A 44 -12.22 1.70 -1.74
CA SER A 44 -12.04 1.53 -3.20
C SER A 44 -11.80 2.90 -3.86
N PRO A 45 -10.56 3.36 -3.98
CA PRO A 45 -10.28 4.69 -4.51
C PRO A 45 -10.24 4.73 -6.05
N SER A 46 -10.34 3.57 -6.68
CA SER A 46 -10.11 3.34 -8.11
C SER A 46 -11.31 2.67 -8.78
N SER A 47 -11.13 1.51 -9.40
CA SER A 47 -12.21 0.78 -10.08
C SER A 47 -13.13 0.04 -9.11
N LYS A 48 -14.37 -0.20 -9.58
CA LYS A 48 -15.35 -1.01 -8.83
C LYS A 48 -14.84 -2.42 -8.58
N ILE A 49 -15.29 -3.00 -7.48
CA ILE A 49 -14.94 -4.36 -7.06
C ILE A 49 -16.19 -5.15 -6.70
N ASP A 50 -16.18 -6.45 -6.89
CA ASP A 50 -17.23 -7.31 -6.37
C ASP A 50 -17.15 -7.34 -4.82
N LYS A 51 -18.31 -7.23 -4.19
CA LYS A 51 -18.43 -7.18 -2.72
C LYS A 51 -17.94 -8.46 -2.02
N SER A 52 -17.89 -9.58 -2.74
CA SER A 52 -17.32 -10.84 -2.21
C SER A 52 -15.84 -10.68 -1.84
N PHE A 53 -15.07 -9.94 -2.64
CA PHE A 53 -13.65 -9.65 -2.34
C PHE A 53 -13.48 -8.78 -1.08
N LEU A 54 -14.37 -7.82 -0.86
CA LEU A 54 -14.36 -7.03 0.38
C LEU A 54 -14.64 -7.91 1.61
N LYS A 55 -15.61 -8.84 1.48
CA LYS A 55 -15.94 -9.79 2.56
C LYS A 55 -14.81 -10.77 2.82
N GLY A 56 -14.17 -11.31 1.77
CA GLY A 56 -13.05 -12.23 1.89
C GLY A 56 -11.84 -11.57 2.56
N ALA A 57 -11.46 -10.39 2.11
CA ALA A 57 -10.39 -9.61 2.76
C ALA A 57 -10.71 -9.30 4.22
N LYS A 58 -11.96 -8.91 4.53
CA LYS A 58 -12.39 -8.71 5.91
C LYS A 58 -12.20 -9.97 6.76
N LYS A 59 -12.55 -11.16 6.22
CA LYS A 59 -12.35 -12.44 6.92
C LYS A 59 -10.86 -12.68 7.19
N ARG A 60 -10.00 -12.51 6.17
CA ARG A 60 -8.55 -12.69 6.27
C ARG A 60 -7.91 -11.74 7.31
N LEU A 61 -8.23 -10.46 7.26
CA LEU A 61 -7.69 -9.48 8.20
C LEU A 61 -8.17 -9.71 9.63
N LYS A 62 -9.41 -10.18 9.80
CA LYS A 62 -9.90 -10.62 11.12
C LYS A 62 -9.14 -11.81 11.67
N SER A 63 -8.69 -12.76 10.83
CA SER A 63 -7.83 -13.86 11.29
C SER A 63 -6.42 -13.40 11.70
N TRP A 64 -6.02 -12.18 11.34
CA TRP A 64 -4.82 -11.53 11.85
C TRP A 64 -5.03 -10.78 13.18
N GLY A 65 -6.23 -10.84 13.74
CA GLY A 65 -6.59 -10.15 14.98
C GLY A 65 -7.02 -8.69 14.81
N LEU A 66 -7.25 -8.22 13.57
CA LEU A 66 -7.53 -6.79 13.31
C LEU A 66 -9.03 -6.47 13.34
N GLU A 67 -9.38 -5.25 13.79
CA GLU A 67 -10.71 -4.67 13.62
C GLU A 67 -10.86 -4.19 12.18
N VAL A 68 -11.88 -4.68 11.44
CA VAL A 68 -12.02 -4.37 10.01
C VAL A 68 -13.30 -3.63 9.71
N VAL A 69 -13.15 -2.41 9.22
CA VAL A 69 -14.20 -1.53 8.72
C VAL A 69 -14.15 -1.50 7.19
N ILE A 70 -15.30 -1.65 6.54
CA ILE A 70 -15.44 -1.43 5.10
C ILE A 70 -16.04 -0.04 4.92
N ALA A 71 -15.39 0.83 4.17
CA ALA A 71 -15.85 2.20 3.93
C ALA A 71 -17.20 2.20 3.21
N LYS A 72 -17.98 3.24 3.43
CA LYS A 72 -19.38 3.33 3.01
C LYS A 72 -19.61 3.08 1.53
N HIS A 73 -18.73 3.60 0.68
CA HIS A 73 -18.86 3.50 -0.77
C HIS A 73 -17.90 2.49 -1.41
N ALA A 74 -17.16 1.69 -0.60
CA ALA A 74 -16.18 0.73 -1.12
C ALA A 74 -16.76 -0.29 -2.11
N GLY A 75 -18.04 -0.65 -1.97
CA GLY A 75 -18.78 -1.53 -2.88
C GLY A 75 -19.68 -0.81 -3.89
N SER A 76 -19.52 0.50 -4.07
CA SER A 76 -20.30 1.29 -5.03
C SER A 76 -19.81 1.09 -6.47
N ALA A 77 -20.65 1.46 -7.44
CA ALA A 77 -20.29 1.41 -8.85
C ALA A 77 -20.83 2.64 -9.59
N HIS A 78 -19.99 3.24 -10.42
CA HIS A 78 -20.35 4.29 -11.37
C HIS A 78 -19.53 4.08 -12.66
N GLY A 79 -20.12 3.45 -13.66
CA GLY A 79 -19.38 2.94 -14.81
C GLY A 79 -18.34 1.88 -14.39
N THR A 80 -17.06 2.16 -14.66
CA THR A 80 -15.92 1.33 -14.26
C THR A 80 -15.39 1.64 -12.87
N TYR A 81 -15.78 2.78 -12.28
CA TYR A 81 -15.27 3.28 -10.99
C TYR A 81 -16.07 2.75 -9.80
N ALA A 82 -15.43 2.77 -8.65
CA ALA A 82 -16.07 2.46 -7.36
C ALA A 82 -16.87 3.66 -6.82
N GLY A 83 -17.88 4.08 -7.57
CA GLY A 83 -18.66 5.27 -7.26
C GLY A 83 -18.11 6.57 -7.88
N SER A 84 -18.74 7.70 -7.54
CA SER A 84 -18.31 9.01 -8.01
C SER A 84 -16.96 9.43 -7.42
N ILE A 85 -16.33 10.47 -7.99
CA ILE A 85 -15.10 11.05 -7.42
C ILE A 85 -15.35 11.49 -5.97
N GLN A 86 -16.47 12.14 -5.70
CA GLN A 86 -16.84 12.62 -4.37
C GLN A 86 -16.98 11.49 -3.35
N GLN A 87 -17.60 10.37 -3.74
CA GLN A 87 -17.77 9.21 -2.88
C GLN A 87 -16.43 8.57 -2.54
N ARG A 88 -15.56 8.37 -3.54
CA ARG A 88 -14.22 7.78 -3.35
C ARG A 88 -13.31 8.71 -2.53
N LEU A 89 -13.37 10.03 -2.80
CA LEU A 89 -12.63 11.02 -2.04
C LEU A 89 -13.08 11.05 -0.58
N LYS A 90 -14.39 11.04 -0.35
CA LYS A 90 -14.96 11.02 1.00
C LYS A 90 -14.50 9.81 1.79
N ASP A 91 -14.61 8.61 1.23
CA ASP A 91 -14.17 7.38 1.90
C ASP A 91 -12.66 7.43 2.24
N LEU A 92 -11.82 7.93 1.31
CA LEU A 92 -10.39 8.03 1.53
C LEU A 92 -10.06 9.09 2.60
N GLN A 93 -10.69 10.27 2.55
CA GLN A 93 -10.44 11.32 3.52
C GLN A 93 -10.93 10.91 4.92
N GLU A 94 -12.12 10.31 5.04
CA GLU A 94 -12.62 9.80 6.31
C GLU A 94 -11.68 8.74 6.91
N ALA A 95 -11.12 7.87 6.07
CA ALA A 95 -10.13 6.90 6.53
C ALA A 95 -8.79 7.55 6.94
N MET A 96 -8.36 8.59 6.24
CA MET A 96 -7.18 9.38 6.62
C MET A 96 -7.38 10.11 7.95
N ASP A 97 -8.59 10.56 8.22
CA ASP A 97 -8.94 11.34 9.41
C ASP A 97 -9.31 10.47 10.63
N ASP A 98 -9.56 9.18 10.45
CA ASP A 98 -9.91 8.27 11.56
C ASP A 98 -8.69 8.04 12.46
N GLU A 99 -8.73 8.54 13.68
CA GLU A 99 -7.64 8.45 14.67
C GLU A 99 -7.35 7.01 15.12
N LYS A 100 -8.35 6.11 15.05
CA LYS A 100 -8.23 4.70 15.46
C LYS A 100 -7.65 3.82 14.35
N ALA A 101 -7.78 4.24 13.08
CA ALA A 101 -7.25 3.47 11.97
C ALA A 101 -5.73 3.46 11.98
N LYS A 102 -5.14 2.30 11.69
CA LYS A 102 -3.70 2.11 11.50
C LYS A 102 -3.37 1.72 10.05
N ILE A 103 -4.37 1.21 9.34
CA ILE A 103 -4.22 0.75 7.96
C ILE A 103 -5.38 1.27 7.11
N ILE A 104 -5.03 1.77 5.93
CA ILE A 104 -5.93 2.05 4.81
C ILE A 104 -5.59 1.04 3.72
N LEU A 105 -6.44 0.02 3.55
CA LEU A 105 -6.24 -1.01 2.54
C LEU A 105 -7.10 -0.72 1.31
N CYS A 106 -6.45 -0.52 0.17
CA CYS A 106 -7.15 -0.38 -1.11
C CYS A 106 -7.74 -1.71 -1.55
N SER A 107 -8.95 -1.69 -2.10
CA SER A 107 -9.64 -2.92 -2.51
C SER A 107 -9.03 -3.52 -3.78
N ARG A 108 -8.75 -2.67 -4.76
CA ARG A 108 -8.06 -2.99 -6.02
C ARG A 108 -7.59 -1.71 -6.71
N GLY A 109 -6.73 -1.87 -7.71
CA GLY A 109 -6.39 -0.83 -8.66
C GLY A 109 -7.40 -0.71 -9.80
N GLY A 110 -6.92 -0.37 -10.97
CA GLY A 110 -7.68 -0.13 -12.19
C GLY A 110 -7.40 1.26 -12.73
N TYR A 111 -8.35 2.19 -12.64
CA TYR A 111 -8.14 3.58 -12.99
C TYR A 111 -8.99 4.52 -12.13
N GLY A 112 -8.45 5.70 -11.82
CA GLY A 112 -9.20 6.78 -11.19
C GLY A 112 -8.67 7.29 -9.87
N ALA A 113 -7.64 6.67 -9.28
CA ALA A 113 -7.00 7.16 -8.05
C ALA A 113 -6.36 8.55 -8.26
N VAL A 114 -5.87 8.82 -9.47
CA VAL A 114 -5.31 10.13 -9.86
C VAL A 114 -6.31 11.28 -9.68
N HIS A 115 -7.60 11.03 -9.83
CA HIS A 115 -8.64 12.08 -9.65
C HIS A 115 -8.77 12.56 -8.19
N LEU A 116 -8.22 11.81 -7.25
CA LEU A 116 -8.24 12.10 -5.81
C LEU A 116 -6.96 12.83 -5.37
N ALA A 117 -5.85 12.62 -6.08
CA ALA A 117 -4.49 12.98 -5.68
C ALA A 117 -4.33 14.43 -5.19
N GLY A 118 -4.89 15.41 -5.92
CA GLY A 118 -4.78 16.84 -5.59
C GLY A 118 -5.85 17.37 -4.62
N LYS A 119 -6.63 16.50 -3.97
CA LYS A 119 -7.81 16.90 -3.18
C LYS A 119 -7.75 16.42 -1.72
N LEU A 120 -6.65 15.77 -1.32
CA LEU A 120 -6.49 15.19 0.00
C LEU A 120 -5.94 16.20 0.99
N ASP A 121 -6.54 16.26 2.18
CA ASP A 121 -6.03 17.02 3.31
C ASP A 121 -5.25 16.09 4.25
N PHE A 122 -3.99 16.44 4.53
CA PHE A 122 -3.08 15.67 5.38
C PHE A 122 -3.02 16.22 6.81
N THR A 123 -3.80 17.23 7.17
CA THR A 123 -3.70 17.91 8.48
C THR A 123 -3.87 16.95 9.64
N LYS A 124 -4.94 16.14 9.65
CA LYS A 124 -5.17 15.13 10.68
C LYS A 124 -4.30 13.88 10.49
N PHE A 125 -4.01 13.54 9.24
CA PHE A 125 -3.16 12.39 8.92
C PHE A 125 -1.75 12.53 9.52
N ARG A 126 -1.21 13.75 9.59
CA ARG A 126 0.10 14.04 10.23
C ARG A 126 0.14 13.71 11.71
N GLN A 127 -0.99 13.83 12.39
CA GLN A 127 -1.09 13.53 13.83
C GLN A 127 -1.18 12.02 14.09
N HIS A 128 -1.84 11.30 13.17
CA HIS A 128 -2.09 9.87 13.28
C HIS A 128 -1.75 9.15 11.96
N PRO A 129 -0.46 9.05 11.59
CA PRO A 129 -0.06 8.44 10.32
C PRO A 129 -0.43 6.95 10.27
N LYS A 130 -0.85 6.50 9.07
CA LYS A 130 -1.36 5.16 8.80
C LYS A 130 -0.70 4.57 7.57
N TRP A 131 -0.65 3.26 7.49
CA TRP A 131 -0.19 2.55 6.31
C TRP A 131 -1.23 2.64 5.18
N LEU A 132 -0.92 3.34 4.09
CA LEU A 132 -1.64 3.20 2.83
C LEU A 132 -1.09 1.98 2.09
N ILE A 133 -1.96 1.03 1.74
CA ILE A 133 -1.58 -0.24 1.11
C ILE A 133 -2.31 -0.42 -0.22
N GLY A 134 -1.54 -0.71 -1.25
CA GLY A 134 -2.05 -1.02 -2.58
C GLY A 134 -0.96 -1.00 -3.64
N PHE A 135 -1.31 -1.24 -4.89
CA PHE A 135 -0.41 -1.16 -6.04
C PHE A 135 -1.18 -0.83 -7.33
N SER A 136 -0.50 -0.86 -8.49
CA SER A 136 -1.11 -0.52 -9.78
C SER A 136 -1.55 0.96 -9.79
N ASP A 137 -2.80 1.27 -10.10
CA ASP A 137 -3.36 2.64 -10.10
C ASP A 137 -3.17 3.38 -8.75
N ILE A 138 -3.02 2.64 -7.64
CA ILE A 138 -2.74 3.22 -6.32
C ILE A 138 -1.39 3.93 -6.26
N THR A 139 -0.50 3.68 -7.22
CA THR A 139 0.77 4.41 -7.38
C THR A 139 0.57 5.92 -7.38
N ALA A 140 -0.55 6.42 -7.95
CA ALA A 140 -0.90 7.83 -7.91
C ALA A 140 -1.03 8.36 -6.47
N LEU A 141 -1.63 7.57 -5.56
CA LEU A 141 -1.76 7.92 -4.15
C LEU A 141 -0.43 7.74 -3.41
N HIS A 142 0.35 6.70 -3.69
CA HIS A 142 1.68 6.52 -3.10
C HIS A 142 2.56 7.75 -3.35
N ASN A 143 2.56 8.29 -4.57
CA ASN A 143 3.31 9.49 -4.90
C ASN A 143 2.86 10.71 -4.09
N VAL A 144 1.55 10.88 -3.88
CA VAL A 144 1.00 11.97 -3.06
C VAL A 144 1.39 11.83 -1.59
N PHE A 145 1.28 10.62 -1.03
CA PHE A 145 1.67 10.35 0.36
C PHE A 145 3.16 10.59 0.57
N GLN A 146 4.00 10.09 -0.34
CA GLN A 146 5.44 10.31 -0.28
C GLN A 146 5.81 11.79 -0.44
N HIS A 147 5.12 12.53 -1.33
CA HIS A 147 5.32 13.98 -1.47
C HIS A 147 4.98 14.73 -0.18
N ASN A 148 4.01 14.26 0.58
CA ASN A 148 3.64 14.81 1.89
C ASN A 148 4.50 14.29 3.06
N GLY A 149 5.52 13.48 2.78
CA GLY A 149 6.50 12.99 3.76
C GLY A 149 6.10 11.70 4.46
N PHE A 150 5.17 10.89 3.91
CA PHE A 150 4.72 9.64 4.52
C PHE A 150 5.14 8.42 3.72
N ALA A 151 5.58 7.39 4.43
CA ALA A 151 5.80 6.07 3.86
C ALA A 151 4.47 5.37 3.58
N SER A 152 4.45 4.52 2.55
CA SER A 152 3.30 3.70 2.17
C SER A 152 3.79 2.35 1.64
N LEU A 153 2.89 1.36 1.54
CA LEU A 153 3.26 -0.01 1.14
C LEU A 153 2.68 -0.34 -0.23
N HIS A 154 3.58 -0.53 -1.20
CA HIS A 154 3.24 -1.13 -2.50
C HIS A 154 3.12 -2.64 -2.32
N ALA A 155 1.91 -3.15 -2.03
CA ALA A 155 1.68 -4.49 -1.51
C ALA A 155 0.27 -5.01 -1.86
N PRO A 156 -0.02 -6.31 -1.61
CA PRO A 156 -1.31 -6.93 -1.88
C PRO A 156 -2.51 -6.15 -1.37
N MET A 157 -3.56 -6.09 -2.19
CA MET A 157 -4.83 -5.40 -1.91
C MET A 157 -5.92 -6.38 -1.48
N ALA A 158 -7.10 -5.87 -1.08
CA ALA A 158 -8.21 -6.69 -0.61
C ALA A 158 -8.60 -7.83 -1.58
N ARG A 159 -8.56 -7.58 -2.90
CA ARG A 159 -8.80 -8.65 -3.88
C ARG A 159 -7.81 -9.80 -3.72
N HIS A 160 -6.52 -9.52 -3.57
CA HIS A 160 -5.47 -10.54 -3.40
C HIS A 160 -5.63 -11.30 -2.09
N LEU A 161 -5.86 -10.59 -0.98
CA LEU A 161 -6.14 -11.22 0.31
C LEU A 161 -7.35 -12.16 0.29
N THR A 162 -8.19 -12.10 -0.73
CA THR A 162 -9.35 -12.97 -0.90
C THR A 162 -9.07 -14.17 -1.78
N VAL A 163 -8.31 -13.98 -2.86
CA VAL A 163 -8.12 -15.04 -3.88
C VAL A 163 -6.87 -15.88 -3.64
N GLU A 164 -5.84 -15.27 -3.06
CA GLU A 164 -4.59 -16.00 -2.79
C GLU A 164 -4.74 -16.95 -1.60
N PRO A 165 -4.02 -18.08 -1.58
CA PRO A 165 -4.02 -19.01 -0.47
C PRO A 165 -3.49 -18.37 0.83
N GLU A 166 -3.68 -19.06 1.96
CA GLU A 166 -3.27 -18.51 3.27
C GLU A 166 -1.77 -18.42 3.45
N ASP A 167 -1.03 -19.27 2.79
CA ASP A 167 0.43 -19.36 2.76
C ASP A 167 1.06 -18.58 1.61
N ASP A 168 0.28 -17.75 0.88
CA ASP A 168 0.83 -16.89 -0.16
C ASP A 168 1.92 -15.99 0.40
N PHE A 169 3.09 -16.09 -0.22
CA PHE A 169 4.30 -15.39 0.21
C PHE A 169 4.11 -13.88 0.35
N CYS A 170 3.49 -13.22 -0.65
CA CYS A 170 3.28 -11.77 -0.61
C CYS A 170 2.33 -11.35 0.51
N THR A 171 1.32 -12.16 0.79
CA THR A 171 0.36 -11.95 1.87
C THR A 171 1.02 -12.11 3.24
N LEU A 172 1.86 -13.13 3.41
CA LEU A 172 2.62 -13.36 4.63
C LEU A 172 3.65 -12.26 4.87
N ALA A 173 4.40 -11.86 3.84
CA ALA A 173 5.35 -10.76 3.93
C ALA A 173 4.67 -9.43 4.31
N LEU A 174 3.49 -9.15 3.74
CA LEU A 174 2.70 -7.98 4.14
C LEU A 174 2.34 -8.02 5.63
N LYS A 175 1.86 -9.17 6.11
CA LYS A 175 1.54 -9.35 7.53
C LYS A 175 2.77 -9.11 8.40
N ASP A 176 3.91 -9.71 8.07
CA ASP A 176 5.14 -9.58 8.85
C ASP A 176 5.64 -8.13 8.90
N ILE A 177 5.62 -7.40 7.78
CA ILE A 177 5.97 -5.98 7.74
C ILE A 177 5.05 -5.16 8.64
N LEU A 178 3.74 -5.39 8.58
CA LEU A 178 2.77 -4.63 9.36
C LEU A 178 2.93 -4.84 10.86
N PHE A 179 3.18 -6.08 11.29
CA PHE A 179 3.33 -6.44 12.70
C PHE A 179 4.77 -6.27 13.23
N GLY A 180 5.70 -5.80 12.40
CA GLY A 180 7.09 -5.56 12.81
C GLY A 180 7.91 -6.84 12.97
N ASN A 181 7.44 -7.95 12.42
CA ASN A 181 8.22 -9.19 12.39
C ASN A 181 9.42 -9.03 11.45
N LYS A 182 10.55 -9.63 11.80
CA LYS A 182 11.70 -9.66 10.90
C LYS A 182 11.34 -10.53 9.68
N LEU A 183 11.44 -9.95 8.50
CA LEU A 183 11.50 -10.76 7.28
C LEU A 183 12.73 -11.66 7.38
N GLN A 184 12.58 -12.93 7.03
CA GLN A 184 13.72 -13.84 7.01
C GLN A 184 14.78 -13.32 6.02
N GLU A 185 16.05 -13.40 6.38
CA GLU A 185 17.15 -12.88 5.54
C GLU A 185 17.18 -13.53 4.14
N GLU A 186 16.65 -14.74 4.02
CA GLU A 186 16.47 -15.46 2.75
C GLU A 186 15.44 -14.83 1.81
N THR A 187 14.64 -13.87 2.28
CA THR A 187 13.72 -13.09 1.46
C THR A 187 14.36 -11.84 0.84
N ALA A 188 15.67 -11.77 0.78
CA ALA A 188 16.36 -10.78 -0.05
C ALA A 188 16.16 -11.12 -1.53
N PHE A 189 15.34 -10.34 -2.20
CA PHE A 189 14.96 -10.59 -3.58
C PHE A 189 15.92 -9.90 -4.55
N GLY A 190 16.51 -10.67 -5.41
CA GLY A 190 17.29 -10.16 -6.52
C GLY A 190 16.44 -10.15 -7.80
N TYR A 191 16.43 -9.04 -8.50
CA TYR A 191 15.89 -8.96 -9.85
C TYR A 191 17.05 -9.03 -10.85
N THR A 192 17.01 -10.00 -11.76
CA THR A 192 17.98 -10.10 -12.85
C THR A 192 17.30 -9.65 -14.14
N CYS A 193 17.72 -8.51 -14.67
CA CYS A 193 17.26 -8.08 -15.99
C CYS A 193 17.78 -9.04 -17.07
N PRO A 194 16.94 -9.47 -18.02
CA PRO A 194 17.41 -10.18 -19.20
C PRO A 194 18.48 -9.38 -19.94
N ALA A 195 19.46 -10.07 -20.51
CA ALA A 195 20.49 -9.41 -21.29
C ALA A 195 19.85 -8.65 -22.48
N HIS A 196 20.13 -7.35 -22.57
CA HIS A 196 19.66 -6.51 -23.66
C HIS A 196 20.73 -5.48 -24.04
N LYS A 197 20.78 -5.12 -25.31
CA LYS A 197 21.79 -4.16 -25.84
C LYS A 197 21.71 -2.76 -25.22
N LEU A 198 20.58 -2.40 -24.61
CA LEU A 198 20.38 -1.12 -23.91
C LEU A 198 20.69 -1.20 -22.41
N ASN A 199 21.05 -2.37 -21.89
CA ASN A 199 21.43 -2.48 -20.49
C ASN A 199 22.80 -1.84 -20.27
N HIS A 200 22.87 -0.97 -19.30
CA HIS A 200 24.12 -0.35 -18.83
C HIS A 200 24.39 -0.78 -17.40
N LYS A 201 25.65 -1.16 -17.13
CA LYS A 201 26.11 -1.35 -15.76
C LYS A 201 26.30 0.01 -15.10
N GLY A 202 25.88 0.14 -13.87
CA GLY A 202 26.04 1.38 -13.11
C GLY A 202 25.53 1.24 -11.69
N GLU A 203 25.93 2.18 -10.87
CA GLU A 203 25.44 2.35 -9.51
C GLU A 203 24.82 3.74 -9.40
N GLY A 204 23.77 3.87 -8.60
CA GLY A 204 23.09 5.14 -8.39
C GLY A 204 22.49 5.21 -7.00
N THR A 205 22.47 6.42 -6.47
CA THR A 205 21.80 6.70 -5.19
C THR A 205 20.67 7.69 -5.43
N GLY A 206 19.50 7.44 -4.88
CA GLY A 206 18.35 8.32 -5.05
C GLY A 206 17.14 7.87 -4.27
N ILE A 207 16.08 8.68 -4.35
CA ILE A 207 14.77 8.30 -3.80
C ILE A 207 14.06 7.43 -4.82
N LEU A 208 13.72 6.22 -4.41
CA LEU A 208 12.89 5.35 -5.24
C LEU A 208 11.45 5.88 -5.27
N ARG A 209 10.98 6.18 -6.47
CA ARG A 209 9.60 6.59 -6.74
C ARG A 209 9.06 5.80 -7.91
N GLY A 210 7.74 5.60 -7.94
CA GLY A 210 7.07 4.94 -9.03
C GLY A 210 6.27 3.74 -8.57
N GLY A 211 6.13 2.78 -9.46
CA GLY A 211 5.30 1.58 -9.30
C GLY A 211 4.90 1.08 -10.68
N ASN A 212 3.63 1.16 -11.02
CA ASN A 212 3.12 0.71 -12.29
C ASN A 212 3.57 1.62 -13.43
N ILE A 213 4.07 1.05 -14.54
CA ILE A 213 4.54 1.78 -15.73
C ILE A 213 3.46 1.81 -16.84
N SER A 214 2.39 1.02 -16.70
CA SER A 214 1.31 0.94 -17.70
C SER A 214 0.34 2.10 -17.64
#